data_3877ce1e2f09ccd611ffc2f0df39a24b
#
_entry.id   3877ce1e2f09ccd611ffc2f0df39a24b
#
_cell.length_a   1.000
_cell.length_b   1.000
_cell.length_c   1.000
_cell.angle_alpha   90.00
_cell.angle_beta   90.00
_cell.angle_gamma   90.00
#
_symmetry.space_group_name_H-M   'P 1'
#
loop_
_entity.id
_entity.type
_entity.pdbx_description
1 polymer ?
#
loop_
_entity_poly.entity_id
_entity_poly.type
_entity_poly.pdbx_seq_one_letter_code
_entity_poly.pdbx_strand_id
1 'polypeptide(L)'
;MMAVSIFQPGIEVQSLYSKILHQDFELYIKLPWSYGRGDGVYPVLIALDGNRSFPLYSTMSLIYETPGTSSEEIIIVGIGYKLDEDRMKGLAQWAAWRTRDMTPARRESTEQFWKEKLSKLPGGAGLEIRSGGAALFLQSLREEVIPFVEANYRLSSAGRGLAGYSYGGLFTLYTLFQAPELFRHYFAGSPTMWEQLYEYEEKYASAHDNLKAQVFITAGSLENDLLISMDKLTERMRTRGYTGLELKTHVFEGEGHSSAYAASVSRALRVLYRVSED
;
A
#
# COMPACT_ATOMS: atom_id res chain seq x y z
N MET A 1 -31.67 -6.25 -10.58
CA MET A 1 -31.15 -6.66 -9.26
C MET A 1 -31.06 -5.41 -8.41
N MET A 2 -31.82 -5.28 -7.31
CA MET A 2 -31.67 -4.13 -6.41
C MET A 2 -30.30 -4.24 -5.72
N ALA A 3 -29.49 -3.18 -5.82
CA ALA A 3 -28.24 -3.09 -5.06
C ALA A 3 -28.63 -3.06 -3.57
N VAL A 4 -28.15 -4.03 -2.79
CA VAL A 4 -28.24 -3.97 -1.34
C VAL A 4 -27.30 -2.85 -0.89
N SER A 5 -27.87 -1.77 -0.35
CA SER A 5 -27.08 -0.72 0.27
C SER A 5 -26.47 -1.28 1.56
N ILE A 6 -25.18 -1.61 1.51
CA ILE A 6 -24.42 -1.84 2.72
C ILE A 6 -24.16 -0.46 3.32
N PHE A 7 -24.48 -0.28 4.62
CA PHE A 7 -24.23 0.97 5.33
C PHE A 7 -22.71 1.19 5.49
N GLN A 8 -22.13 1.86 4.53
CA GLN A 8 -20.76 2.42 4.60
C GLN A 8 -20.83 3.89 4.16
N PRO A 9 -21.15 4.80 5.06
CA PRO A 9 -21.21 6.21 4.74
C PRO A 9 -19.82 6.75 4.38
N GLY A 10 -19.77 7.71 3.45
CA GLY A 10 -18.54 8.39 3.09
C GLY A 10 -17.62 7.61 2.16
N ILE A 11 -18.13 6.60 1.42
CA ILE A 11 -17.40 5.95 0.34
C ILE A 11 -17.78 6.57 -1.00
N GLU A 12 -16.78 6.94 -1.79
CA GLU A 12 -16.92 7.41 -3.16
C GLU A 12 -15.83 6.83 -4.06
N VAL A 13 -16.05 6.87 -5.36
CA VAL A 13 -15.08 6.42 -6.37
C VAL A 13 -14.79 7.59 -7.32
N GLN A 14 -13.53 7.90 -7.48
CA GLN A 14 -13.03 8.95 -8.39
C GLN A 14 -12.19 8.31 -9.50
N SER A 15 -12.37 8.75 -10.73
CA SER A 15 -11.55 8.31 -11.86
C SER A 15 -10.38 9.27 -12.06
N LEU A 16 -9.19 8.72 -12.24
CA LEU A 16 -7.97 9.46 -12.54
C LEU A 16 -7.23 8.82 -13.71
N TYR A 17 -7.07 9.56 -14.81
CA TYR A 17 -6.20 9.11 -15.90
C TYR A 17 -4.77 9.56 -15.63
N SER A 18 -3.87 8.60 -15.46
CA SER A 18 -2.43 8.86 -15.35
C SER A 18 -1.84 9.09 -16.74
N LYS A 19 -1.33 10.29 -16.99
CA LYS A 19 -0.59 10.63 -18.21
C LYS A 19 0.79 9.99 -18.23
N ILE A 20 1.37 9.75 -17.06
CA ILE A 20 2.70 9.13 -16.89
C ILE A 20 2.65 7.65 -17.27
N LEU A 21 1.60 6.95 -16.83
CA LEU A 21 1.45 5.51 -17.07
C LEU A 21 0.56 5.17 -18.27
N HIS A 22 -0.13 6.18 -18.85
CA HIS A 22 -1.17 5.98 -19.85
C HIS A 22 -2.23 4.96 -19.41
N GLN A 23 -2.69 5.12 -18.13
CA GLN A 23 -3.52 4.15 -17.44
C GLN A 23 -4.64 4.86 -16.68
N ASP A 24 -5.86 4.31 -16.75
CA ASP A 24 -6.96 4.73 -15.90
C ASP A 24 -6.87 4.07 -14.53
N PHE A 25 -6.94 4.90 -13.48
CA PHE A 25 -7.10 4.48 -12.10
C PHE A 25 -8.51 4.77 -11.60
N GLU A 26 -8.97 3.91 -10.69
CA GLU A 26 -10.12 4.15 -9.83
C GLU A 26 -9.60 4.39 -8.41
N LEU A 27 -9.85 5.58 -7.90
CA LEU A 27 -9.51 5.94 -6.53
C LEU A 27 -10.74 5.69 -5.66
N TYR A 28 -10.67 4.70 -4.80
CA TYR A 28 -11.71 4.38 -3.82
C TYR A 28 -11.45 5.19 -2.56
N ILE A 29 -12.35 6.11 -2.23
CA ILE A 29 -12.17 7.04 -1.13
C ILE A 29 -13.11 6.70 0.01
N LYS A 30 -12.59 6.56 1.23
CA LYS A 30 -13.38 6.50 2.46
C LYS A 30 -13.11 7.75 3.27
N LEU A 31 -14.17 8.51 3.54
CA LEU A 31 -14.11 9.69 4.41
C LEU A 31 -14.42 9.31 5.87
N PRO A 32 -13.80 9.99 6.86
CA PRO A 32 -14.09 9.78 8.27
C PRO A 32 -15.51 10.19 8.65
N TRP A 33 -16.02 9.71 9.79
CA TRP A 33 -17.35 10.02 10.29
C TRP A 33 -17.61 11.52 10.50
N SER A 34 -16.60 12.24 10.97
CA SER A 34 -16.74 13.68 11.24
C SER A 34 -16.53 14.55 10.01
N TYR A 35 -16.14 13.98 8.84
CA TYR A 35 -15.75 14.76 7.65
C TYR A 35 -16.83 15.73 7.17
N GLY A 36 -18.10 15.37 7.28
CA GLY A 36 -19.25 16.24 6.89
C GLY A 36 -19.72 17.20 8.01
N ARG A 37 -19.04 17.25 9.16
CA ARG A 37 -19.52 17.98 10.35
C ARG A 37 -18.69 19.23 10.72
N GLY A 38 -17.96 19.79 9.78
CA GLY A 38 -17.13 20.97 10.02
C GLY A 38 -15.91 21.02 9.10
N ASP A 39 -14.93 21.84 9.48
CA ASP A 39 -13.73 22.12 8.68
C ASP A 39 -12.51 21.28 9.11
N GLY A 40 -12.73 20.17 9.81
CA GLY A 40 -11.67 19.28 10.27
C GLY A 40 -10.78 18.80 9.13
N VAL A 41 -9.48 18.66 9.41
CA VAL A 41 -8.46 18.12 8.52
C VAL A 41 -8.01 16.75 9.01
N TYR A 42 -7.66 15.85 8.12
CA TYR A 42 -7.43 14.44 8.47
C TYR A 42 -6.15 13.91 7.85
N PRO A 43 -5.42 13.01 8.55
CA PRO A 43 -4.39 12.22 7.92
C PRO A 43 -4.95 11.40 6.77
N VAL A 44 -4.11 11.07 5.78
CA VAL A 44 -4.52 10.22 4.67
C VAL A 44 -3.64 8.97 4.58
N LEU A 45 -4.26 7.82 4.37
CA LEU A 45 -3.59 6.56 4.03
C LEU A 45 -3.87 6.19 2.58
N ILE A 46 -2.82 6.16 1.77
CA ILE A 46 -2.88 5.62 0.40
C ILE A 46 -2.65 4.12 0.47
N ALA A 47 -3.66 3.34 0.08
CA ALA A 47 -3.64 1.88 0.07
C ALA A 47 -3.48 1.36 -1.36
N LEU A 48 -2.42 0.62 -1.60
CA LEU A 48 -2.15 -0.03 -2.88
C LEU A 48 -3.09 -1.22 -3.10
N ASP A 49 -3.20 -1.67 -4.35
CA ASP A 49 -4.11 -2.76 -4.73
C ASP A 49 -5.58 -2.47 -4.39
N GLY A 50 -6.04 -1.22 -4.54
CA GLY A 50 -7.34 -0.72 -4.09
C GLY A 50 -8.53 -1.58 -4.51
N ASN A 51 -8.51 -2.16 -5.72
CA ASN A 51 -9.55 -3.09 -6.19
C ASN A 51 -9.82 -4.26 -5.22
N ARG A 52 -8.84 -4.65 -4.40
CA ARG A 52 -8.92 -5.79 -3.48
C ARG A 52 -8.73 -5.38 -2.02
N SER A 53 -7.89 -4.42 -1.77
CA SER A 53 -7.48 -4.01 -0.41
C SER A 53 -8.45 -3.02 0.22
N PHE A 54 -9.04 -2.13 -0.57
CA PHE A 54 -9.86 -1.02 -0.07
C PHE A 54 -11.02 -1.46 0.85
N PRO A 55 -11.81 -2.50 0.54
CA PRO A 55 -12.88 -2.94 1.44
C PRO A 55 -12.36 -3.31 2.84
N LEU A 56 -11.16 -3.88 2.93
CA LEU A 56 -10.56 -4.27 4.20
C LEU A 56 -10.11 -3.04 4.99
N TYR A 57 -9.38 -2.12 4.36
CA TYR A 57 -8.93 -0.88 5.02
C TYR A 57 -10.11 -0.01 5.45
N SER A 58 -11.11 0.18 4.59
CA SER A 58 -12.28 1.01 4.89
C SER A 58 -13.10 0.45 6.05
N THR A 59 -13.32 -0.87 6.08
CA THR A 59 -14.06 -1.53 7.17
C THR A 59 -13.30 -1.46 8.49
N MET A 60 -11.99 -1.73 8.50
CA MET A 60 -11.18 -1.68 9.72
C MET A 60 -11.07 -0.25 10.25
N SER A 61 -10.87 0.74 9.38
CA SER A 61 -10.87 2.15 9.77
C SER A 61 -12.19 2.56 10.41
N LEU A 62 -13.33 2.18 9.81
CA LEU A 62 -14.65 2.46 10.34
C LEU A 62 -14.86 1.91 11.77
N ILE A 63 -14.35 0.69 12.03
CA ILE A 63 -14.42 0.08 13.36
C ILE A 63 -13.57 0.88 14.37
N TYR A 64 -12.39 1.33 13.96
CA TYR A 64 -11.47 2.05 14.85
C TYR A 64 -11.78 3.53 15.04
N GLU A 65 -12.62 4.13 14.22
CA GLU A 65 -13.13 5.48 14.37
C GLU A 65 -14.37 5.57 15.30
N THR A 66 -14.83 4.45 15.85
CA THR A 66 -15.94 4.42 16.80
C THR A 66 -15.55 5.16 18.09
N PRO A 67 -16.43 6.02 18.66
CA PRO A 67 -16.14 6.72 19.90
C PRO A 67 -15.69 5.77 21.01
N GLY A 68 -14.59 6.11 21.69
CA GLY A 68 -13.97 5.28 22.73
C GLY A 68 -12.87 4.35 22.21
N THR A 69 -12.56 4.37 20.95
CA THR A 69 -11.35 3.74 20.39
C THR A 69 -10.20 4.74 20.33
N SER A 70 -8.97 4.23 20.34
CA SER A 70 -7.75 5.05 20.39
C SER A 70 -7.09 5.24 19.01
N SER A 71 -7.87 5.29 17.94
CA SER A 71 -7.35 5.56 16.59
C SER A 71 -7.86 6.87 16.04
N GLU A 72 -6.99 7.58 15.33
CA GLU A 72 -7.35 8.79 14.60
C GLU A 72 -8.36 8.48 13.48
N GLU A 73 -9.24 9.44 13.24
CA GLU A 73 -10.06 9.45 12.03
C GLU A 73 -9.17 9.76 10.82
N ILE A 74 -9.18 8.90 9.81
CA ILE A 74 -8.33 9.03 8.63
C ILE A 74 -9.11 8.94 7.34
N ILE A 75 -8.63 9.64 6.31
CA ILE A 75 -9.08 9.41 4.93
C ILE A 75 -8.32 8.21 4.38
N ILE A 76 -9.03 7.25 3.77
CA ILE A 76 -8.39 6.13 3.05
C ILE A 76 -8.60 6.33 1.55
N VAL A 77 -7.51 6.26 0.81
CA VAL A 77 -7.49 6.31 -0.65
C VAL A 77 -6.94 5.00 -1.19
N GLY A 78 -7.81 4.11 -1.64
CA GLY A 78 -7.41 2.88 -2.33
C GLY A 78 -7.12 3.16 -3.80
N ILE A 79 -5.89 2.92 -4.25
CA ILE A 79 -5.54 3.03 -5.67
C ILE A 79 -5.85 1.71 -6.35
N GLY A 80 -6.87 1.70 -7.19
CA GLY A 80 -7.24 0.59 -8.04
C GLY A 80 -7.05 0.89 -9.52
N TYR A 81 -7.06 -0.14 -10.32
CA TYR A 81 -7.08 -0.03 -11.79
C TYR A 81 -8.53 -0.07 -12.29
N LYS A 82 -8.82 0.65 -13.36
CA LYS A 82 -10.07 0.47 -14.09
C LYS A 82 -9.99 -0.85 -14.87
N LEU A 83 -10.64 -1.87 -14.34
CA LEU A 83 -10.59 -3.24 -14.84
C LEU A 83 -11.75 -3.56 -15.77
N ASP A 84 -11.59 -4.63 -16.57
CA ASP A 84 -12.68 -5.20 -17.36
C ASP A 84 -13.82 -5.69 -16.45
N GLU A 85 -15.07 -5.52 -16.89
CA GLU A 85 -16.27 -5.95 -16.16
C GLU A 85 -16.35 -7.49 -16.00
N ASP A 86 -15.77 -8.25 -16.94
CA ASP A 86 -15.57 -9.68 -16.77
C ASP A 86 -14.56 -9.92 -15.65
N ARG A 87 -15.01 -10.50 -14.55
CA ARG A 87 -14.23 -10.69 -13.32
C ARG A 87 -12.91 -11.43 -13.53
N MET A 88 -12.87 -12.38 -14.46
CA MET A 88 -11.65 -13.17 -14.70
C MET A 88 -10.66 -12.43 -15.58
N LYS A 89 -11.15 -11.67 -16.57
CA LYS A 89 -10.31 -10.74 -17.34
C LYS A 89 -9.78 -9.62 -16.45
N GLY A 90 -10.63 -9.00 -15.64
CA GLY A 90 -10.23 -7.98 -14.68
C GLY A 90 -9.19 -8.49 -13.69
N LEU A 91 -9.31 -9.73 -13.19
CA LEU A 91 -8.30 -10.35 -12.34
C LEU A 91 -6.95 -10.50 -13.05
N ALA A 92 -6.97 -10.92 -14.32
CA ALA A 92 -5.76 -11.07 -15.12
C ALA A 92 -5.09 -9.70 -15.37
N GLN A 93 -5.86 -8.67 -15.73
CA GLN A 93 -5.38 -7.30 -15.90
C GLN A 93 -4.78 -6.74 -14.61
N TRP A 94 -5.48 -6.87 -13.49
CA TRP A 94 -4.99 -6.45 -12.18
C TRP A 94 -3.63 -7.09 -11.86
N ALA A 95 -3.49 -8.40 -12.06
CA ALA A 95 -2.24 -9.10 -11.77
C ALA A 95 -1.10 -8.66 -12.68
N ALA A 96 -1.37 -8.43 -13.98
CA ALA A 96 -0.40 -7.94 -14.94
C ALA A 96 0.08 -6.52 -14.60
N TRP A 97 -0.85 -5.61 -14.37
CA TRP A 97 -0.52 -4.20 -14.13
C TRP A 97 0.17 -3.97 -12.77
N ARG A 98 -0.31 -4.62 -11.70
CA ARG A 98 0.40 -4.54 -10.41
C ARG A 98 1.81 -5.14 -10.44
N THR A 99 2.02 -6.19 -11.26
CA THR A 99 3.36 -6.76 -11.45
C THR A 99 4.28 -5.74 -12.12
N ARG A 100 3.79 -4.99 -13.10
CA ARG A 100 4.53 -3.89 -13.72
C ARG A 100 4.81 -2.78 -12.70
N ASP A 101 3.78 -2.27 -12.04
CA ASP A 101 3.84 -1.02 -11.29
C ASP A 101 4.47 -1.16 -9.90
N MET A 102 4.42 -2.33 -9.30
CA MET A 102 4.88 -2.51 -7.91
C MET A 102 6.23 -3.25 -7.79
N THR A 103 6.90 -3.50 -8.92
CA THR A 103 8.21 -4.14 -8.91
C THR A 103 9.32 -3.18 -9.36
N PRO A 104 10.44 -3.08 -8.61
CA PRO A 104 11.44 -2.05 -8.83
C PRO A 104 12.42 -2.33 -9.97
N ALA A 105 12.50 -3.57 -10.43
CA ALA A 105 13.41 -3.99 -11.51
C ALA A 105 12.73 -5.01 -12.42
N ARG A 106 13.23 -5.11 -13.64
CA ARG A 106 12.79 -6.16 -14.55
C ARG A 106 13.34 -7.52 -14.09
N ARG A 107 12.45 -8.53 -14.02
CA ARG A 107 12.80 -9.92 -13.74
C ARG A 107 12.07 -10.88 -14.67
N GLU A 108 12.80 -11.50 -15.59
CA GLU A 108 12.24 -12.43 -16.56
C GLU A 108 11.55 -13.63 -15.90
N SER A 109 12.10 -14.15 -14.79
CA SER A 109 11.47 -15.24 -14.03
C SER A 109 10.10 -14.84 -13.46
N THR A 110 9.94 -13.61 -12.99
CA THR A 110 8.67 -13.05 -12.52
C THR A 110 7.67 -12.90 -13.67
N GLU A 111 8.12 -12.37 -14.81
CA GLU A 111 7.31 -12.19 -16.00
C GLU A 111 6.82 -13.55 -16.54
N GLN A 112 7.72 -14.55 -16.62
CA GLN A 112 7.39 -15.90 -17.04
C GLN A 112 6.41 -16.60 -16.09
N PHE A 113 6.64 -16.49 -14.77
CA PHE A 113 5.72 -17.03 -13.76
C PHE A 113 4.29 -16.51 -13.95
N TRP A 114 4.13 -15.19 -14.06
CA TRP A 114 2.81 -14.60 -14.25
C TRP A 114 2.22 -14.91 -15.62
N LYS A 115 3.01 -14.93 -16.68
CA LYS A 115 2.56 -15.34 -18.01
C LYS A 115 1.96 -16.74 -18.00
N GLU A 116 2.62 -17.69 -17.35
CA GLU A 116 2.11 -19.07 -17.23
C GLU A 116 0.82 -19.15 -16.39
N LYS A 117 0.74 -18.39 -15.31
CA LYS A 117 -0.45 -18.35 -14.44
C LYS A 117 -1.64 -17.70 -15.14
N LEU A 118 -1.42 -16.54 -15.75
CA LEU A 118 -2.48 -15.73 -16.34
C LEU A 118 -2.97 -16.29 -17.66
N SER A 119 -2.12 -16.98 -18.45
CA SER A 119 -2.55 -17.64 -19.70
C SER A 119 -3.67 -18.66 -19.51
N LYS A 120 -3.85 -19.15 -18.29
CA LYS A 120 -4.93 -20.09 -17.92
C LYS A 120 -6.25 -19.39 -17.60
N LEU A 121 -6.25 -18.07 -17.49
CA LEU A 121 -7.44 -17.27 -17.19
C LEU A 121 -8.05 -16.72 -18.49
N PRO A 122 -9.40 -16.58 -18.56
CA PRO A 122 -10.04 -15.84 -19.62
C PRO A 122 -9.44 -14.44 -19.79
N GLY A 123 -9.08 -14.05 -21.01
CA GLY A 123 -8.45 -12.76 -21.29
C GLY A 123 -7.00 -12.62 -20.84
N GLY A 124 -6.43 -13.61 -20.17
CA GLY A 124 -5.03 -13.58 -19.73
C GLY A 124 -4.02 -13.97 -20.81
N ALA A 125 -4.45 -14.83 -21.77
CA ALA A 125 -3.64 -15.15 -22.94
C ALA A 125 -3.51 -13.90 -23.83
N GLY A 126 -2.29 -13.40 -24.02
CA GLY A 126 -2.02 -12.19 -24.81
C GLY A 126 -1.87 -10.91 -23.99
N LEU A 127 -2.09 -10.94 -22.67
CA LEU A 127 -1.68 -9.83 -21.82
C LEU A 127 -0.16 -9.70 -21.81
N GLU A 128 0.31 -8.49 -22.00
CA GLU A 128 1.72 -8.19 -21.83
C GLU A 128 2.05 -8.18 -20.34
N ILE A 129 2.95 -9.08 -19.93
CA ILE A 129 3.43 -9.16 -18.56
C ILE A 129 4.81 -8.52 -18.50
N ARG A 130 4.89 -7.43 -17.77
CA ARG A 130 6.14 -6.71 -17.51
C ARG A 130 6.38 -6.57 -16.02
N SER A 131 7.62 -6.40 -15.64
CA SER A 131 8.06 -6.02 -14.30
C SER A 131 9.00 -4.81 -14.40
N GLY A 132 9.25 -4.11 -13.29
CA GLY A 132 10.24 -3.03 -13.23
C GLY A 132 9.69 -1.62 -13.49
N GLY A 133 8.39 -1.39 -13.37
CA GLY A 133 7.76 -0.08 -13.58
C GLY A 133 7.60 0.78 -12.32
N ALA A 134 8.12 0.35 -11.17
CA ALA A 134 7.91 1.04 -9.90
C ALA A 134 8.36 2.52 -9.90
N ALA A 135 9.39 2.87 -10.67
CA ALA A 135 9.83 4.26 -10.78
C ALA A 135 8.77 5.16 -11.43
N LEU A 136 8.13 4.70 -12.52
CA LEU A 136 7.06 5.43 -13.19
C LEU A 136 5.80 5.49 -12.32
N PHE A 137 5.48 4.40 -11.62
CA PHE A 137 4.35 4.40 -10.69
C PHE A 137 4.58 5.34 -9.52
N LEU A 138 5.79 5.39 -8.95
CA LEU A 138 6.14 6.36 -7.91
C LEU A 138 6.06 7.80 -8.42
N GLN A 139 6.48 8.05 -9.65
CA GLN A 139 6.33 9.36 -10.30
C GLN A 139 4.85 9.72 -10.46
N SER A 140 4.00 8.80 -10.90
CA SER A 140 2.54 9.02 -10.98
C SER A 140 1.92 9.31 -9.61
N LEU A 141 2.35 8.60 -8.55
CA LEU A 141 1.92 8.92 -7.18
C LEU A 141 2.28 10.35 -6.80
N ARG A 142 3.52 10.78 -7.05
CA ARG A 142 4.05 12.10 -6.70
C ARG A 142 3.37 13.22 -7.46
N GLU A 143 3.21 13.06 -8.77
CA GLU A 143 2.84 14.16 -9.67
C GLU A 143 1.35 14.19 -10.03
N GLU A 144 0.63 13.08 -9.84
CA GLU A 144 -0.77 12.96 -10.26
C GLU A 144 -1.69 12.59 -9.08
N VAL A 145 -1.45 11.45 -8.40
CA VAL A 145 -2.38 10.95 -7.37
C VAL A 145 -2.37 11.83 -6.12
N ILE A 146 -1.19 12.13 -5.57
CA ILE A 146 -1.08 12.96 -4.35
C ILE A 146 -1.65 14.35 -4.58
N PRO A 147 -1.29 15.07 -5.66
CA PRO A 147 -1.89 16.38 -5.94
C PRO A 147 -3.40 16.33 -6.15
N PHE A 148 -3.92 15.27 -6.78
CA PHE A 148 -5.38 15.09 -6.91
C PHE A 148 -6.05 14.98 -5.54
N VAL A 149 -5.49 14.17 -4.65
CA VAL A 149 -6.05 13.97 -3.29
C VAL A 149 -5.96 15.28 -2.49
N GLU A 150 -4.85 16.00 -2.56
CA GLU A 150 -4.64 17.30 -1.88
C GLU A 150 -5.61 18.37 -2.37
N ALA A 151 -5.93 18.39 -3.65
CA ALA A 151 -6.85 19.37 -4.24
C ALA A 151 -8.33 19.11 -3.89
N ASN A 152 -8.69 17.87 -3.56
CA ASN A 152 -10.10 17.48 -3.40
C ASN A 152 -10.50 17.15 -1.95
N TYR A 153 -9.54 16.96 -1.05
CA TYR A 153 -9.81 16.52 0.34
C TYR A 153 -9.06 17.37 1.36
N ARG A 154 -9.66 17.52 2.56
CA ARG A 154 -9.08 18.26 3.67
C ARG A 154 -8.04 17.42 4.41
N LEU A 155 -6.78 17.56 4.03
CA LEU A 155 -5.68 16.81 4.60
C LEU A 155 -4.99 17.56 5.73
N SER A 156 -4.60 16.83 6.77
CA SER A 156 -3.79 17.36 7.87
C SER A 156 -2.29 17.33 7.53
N SER A 157 -1.53 18.17 8.24
CA SER A 157 -0.06 18.18 8.17
C SER A 157 0.59 16.99 8.92
N ALA A 158 -0.19 16.15 9.59
CA ALA A 158 0.33 14.96 10.30
C ALA A 158 1.04 13.97 9.37
N GLY A 159 0.87 14.14 8.08
CA GLY A 159 1.56 13.36 7.06
C GLY A 159 0.67 12.34 6.37
N ARG A 160 1.20 11.87 5.25
CA ARG A 160 0.57 10.82 4.44
C ARG A 160 1.11 9.46 4.83
N GLY A 161 0.27 8.43 4.73
CA GLY A 161 0.67 7.03 4.83
C GLY A 161 0.64 6.33 3.48
N LEU A 162 1.51 5.33 3.30
CA LEU A 162 1.50 4.39 2.18
C LEU A 162 1.39 2.97 2.74
N ALA A 163 0.43 2.21 2.24
CA ALA A 163 0.18 0.85 2.69
C ALA A 163 0.12 -0.13 1.51
N GLY A 164 0.82 -1.24 1.62
CA GLY A 164 0.80 -2.29 0.63
C GLY A 164 1.06 -3.68 1.20
N TYR A 165 0.59 -4.70 0.48
CA TYR A 165 0.77 -6.11 0.82
C TYR A 165 1.44 -6.85 -0.33
N SER A 166 2.34 -7.80 -0.04
CA SER A 166 3.03 -8.58 -1.06
C SER A 166 3.86 -7.68 -2.00
N TYR A 167 3.57 -7.60 -3.30
CA TYR A 167 4.19 -6.62 -4.20
C TYR A 167 3.89 -5.17 -3.79
N GLY A 168 2.70 -4.90 -3.24
CA GLY A 168 2.42 -3.60 -2.64
C GLY A 168 3.35 -3.29 -1.47
N GLY A 169 3.68 -4.28 -0.64
CA GLY A 169 4.66 -4.17 0.43
C GLY A 169 6.09 -3.94 -0.09
N LEU A 170 6.47 -4.62 -1.18
CA LEU A 170 7.74 -4.37 -1.89
C LEU A 170 7.81 -2.92 -2.38
N PHE A 171 6.76 -2.43 -3.03
CA PHE A 171 6.69 -1.05 -3.50
C PHE A 171 6.70 -0.03 -2.35
N THR A 172 6.04 -0.33 -1.24
CA THR A 172 6.07 0.50 -0.03
C THR A 172 7.49 0.66 0.51
N LEU A 173 8.27 -0.43 0.61
CA LEU A 173 9.66 -0.38 1.03
C LEU A 173 10.58 0.27 -0.02
N TYR A 174 10.30 0.06 -1.30
CA TYR A 174 10.98 0.78 -2.39
C TYR A 174 10.79 2.29 -2.25
N THR A 175 9.55 2.74 -2.03
CA THR A 175 9.21 4.16 -1.87
C THR A 175 9.90 4.77 -0.64
N LEU A 176 10.00 4.02 0.46
CA LEU A 176 10.68 4.46 1.68
C LEU A 176 12.12 4.91 1.43
N PHE A 177 12.85 4.25 0.52
CA PHE A 177 14.24 4.58 0.21
C PHE A 177 14.41 5.48 -1.02
N GLN A 178 13.41 5.58 -1.90
CA GLN A 178 13.50 6.38 -3.12
C GLN A 178 12.87 7.77 -2.98
N ALA A 179 11.89 7.92 -2.09
CA ALA A 179 11.12 9.15 -1.91
C ALA A 179 10.56 9.26 -0.48
N PRO A 180 11.42 9.23 0.56
CA PRO A 180 10.98 9.23 1.96
C PRO A 180 10.21 10.49 2.35
N GLU A 181 10.38 11.58 1.63
CA GLU A 181 9.68 12.85 1.85
C GLU A 181 8.19 12.81 1.49
N LEU A 182 7.75 11.83 0.71
CA LEU A 182 6.36 11.73 0.27
C LEU A 182 5.43 11.23 1.38
N PHE A 183 5.93 10.40 2.27
CA PHE A 183 5.11 9.74 3.28
C PHE A 183 5.77 9.77 4.66
N ARG A 184 4.95 9.85 5.71
CA ARG A 184 5.38 9.74 7.10
C ARG A 184 5.17 8.32 7.64
N HIS A 185 4.12 7.65 7.19
CA HIS A 185 3.69 6.35 7.68
C HIS A 185 3.80 5.30 6.57
N TYR A 186 4.44 4.17 6.87
CA TYR A 186 4.65 3.09 5.91
C TYR A 186 4.19 1.77 6.50
N PHE A 187 3.27 1.09 5.81
CA PHE A 187 2.87 -0.27 6.14
C PHE A 187 3.25 -1.23 5.00
N ALA A 188 4.15 -2.15 5.26
CA ALA A 188 4.53 -3.23 4.35
C ALA A 188 4.11 -4.58 4.96
N GLY A 189 2.97 -5.11 4.51
CA GLY A 189 2.47 -6.42 4.94
C GLY A 189 3.01 -7.55 4.06
N SER A 190 3.56 -8.59 4.66
CA SER A 190 4.16 -9.74 3.97
C SER A 190 4.86 -9.34 2.65
N PRO A 191 5.80 -8.37 2.70
CA PRO A 191 6.36 -7.77 1.48
C PRO A 191 7.14 -8.80 0.69
N THR A 192 6.96 -8.82 -0.63
CA THR A 192 7.87 -9.59 -1.48
C THR A 192 9.27 -8.99 -1.37
N MET A 193 10.22 -9.75 -0.84
CA MET A 193 11.57 -9.28 -0.59
C MET A 193 12.47 -9.53 -1.80
N TRP A 194 12.83 -8.47 -2.51
CA TRP A 194 13.81 -8.52 -3.58
C TRP A 194 15.16 -7.98 -3.10
N GLU A 195 16.26 -8.56 -3.59
CA GLU A 195 17.63 -8.14 -3.21
C GLU A 195 17.90 -6.68 -3.46
N GLN A 196 17.28 -6.08 -4.49
CA GLN A 196 17.38 -4.67 -4.78
C GLN A 196 16.94 -3.75 -3.62
N LEU A 197 16.08 -4.22 -2.71
CA LEU A 197 15.74 -3.44 -1.51
C LEU A 197 16.96 -3.15 -0.63
N TYR A 198 17.90 -4.10 -0.54
CA TYR A 198 19.14 -3.90 0.21
C TYR A 198 20.08 -2.90 -0.50
N GLU A 199 20.08 -2.90 -1.83
CA GLU A 199 20.85 -1.93 -2.61
C GLU A 199 20.28 -0.51 -2.47
N TYR A 200 18.94 -0.37 -2.48
CA TYR A 200 18.27 0.92 -2.25
C TYR A 200 18.50 1.44 -0.83
N GLU A 201 18.44 0.57 0.18
CA GLU A 201 18.76 0.91 1.56
C GLU A 201 20.21 1.36 1.68
N GLU A 202 21.16 0.61 1.11
CA GLU A 202 22.58 0.97 1.13
C GLU A 202 22.86 2.32 0.46
N LYS A 203 22.28 2.54 -0.71
CA LYS A 203 22.39 3.82 -1.42
C LYS A 203 21.83 4.97 -0.60
N TYR A 204 20.68 4.77 0.05
CA TYR A 204 20.08 5.77 0.93
C TYR A 204 21.01 6.06 2.13
N ALA A 205 21.50 5.03 2.80
CA ALA A 205 22.39 5.12 3.96
C ALA A 205 23.72 5.81 3.65
N SER A 206 24.22 5.65 2.42
CA SER A 206 25.48 6.31 2.02
C SER A 206 25.36 7.83 1.90
N ALA A 207 24.15 8.36 1.80
CA ALA A 207 23.90 9.79 1.61
C ALA A 207 23.13 10.43 2.80
N HIS A 208 22.54 9.62 3.69
CA HIS A 208 21.66 10.13 4.74
C HIS A 208 21.83 9.34 6.05
N ASP A 209 21.87 10.06 7.16
CA ASP A 209 21.85 9.54 8.54
C ASP A 209 20.50 9.69 9.22
N ASN A 210 19.51 10.25 8.52
CA ASN A 210 18.15 10.44 9.00
C ASN A 210 17.14 9.76 8.07
N LEU A 211 16.05 9.27 8.64
CA LEU A 211 14.89 8.75 7.90
C LEU A 211 13.64 9.02 8.73
N LYS A 212 13.00 10.15 8.47
CA LYS A 212 11.82 10.58 9.25
C LYS A 212 10.57 9.78 8.83
N ALA A 213 10.43 8.57 9.34
CA ALA A 213 9.33 7.66 8.99
C ALA A 213 8.91 6.78 10.17
N GLN A 214 7.62 6.48 10.24
CA GLN A 214 7.08 5.36 11.01
C GLN A 214 6.84 4.19 10.08
N VAL A 215 7.57 3.11 10.29
CA VAL A 215 7.56 1.93 9.43
C VAL A 215 7.03 0.73 10.21
N PHE A 216 5.98 0.11 9.69
CA PHE A 216 5.45 -1.12 10.25
C PHE A 216 5.51 -2.24 9.21
N ILE A 217 6.22 -3.32 9.51
CA ILE A 217 6.38 -4.48 8.63
C ILE A 217 5.80 -5.70 9.32
N THR A 218 5.01 -6.49 8.60
CA THR A 218 4.41 -7.72 9.13
C THR A 218 4.70 -8.93 8.24
N ALA A 219 4.63 -10.11 8.82
CA ALA A 219 4.64 -11.39 8.11
C ALA A 219 3.83 -12.43 8.88
N GLY A 220 3.44 -13.51 8.22
CA GLY A 220 2.97 -14.73 8.88
C GLY A 220 4.15 -15.64 9.29
N SER A 221 4.03 -16.39 10.39
CA SER A 221 5.10 -17.27 10.87
C SER A 221 5.39 -18.46 9.94
N LEU A 222 4.47 -18.75 9.01
CA LEU A 222 4.65 -19.81 8.01
C LEU A 222 5.36 -19.32 6.73
N GLU A 223 5.79 -18.06 6.68
CA GLU A 223 6.48 -17.45 5.54
C GLU A 223 8.02 -17.45 5.75
N ASN A 224 8.62 -18.62 5.91
CA ASN A 224 10.00 -18.79 6.36
C ASN A 224 11.04 -17.95 5.58
N ASP A 225 11.04 -18.00 4.24
CA ASP A 225 12.00 -17.26 3.41
C ASP A 225 11.79 -15.73 3.52
N LEU A 226 10.53 -15.31 3.67
CA LEU A 226 10.21 -13.92 3.90
C LEU A 226 10.72 -13.43 5.26
N LEU A 227 10.54 -14.23 6.32
CA LEU A 227 11.00 -13.88 7.68
C LEU A 227 12.51 -13.64 7.70
N ILE A 228 13.31 -14.53 7.10
CA ILE A 228 14.76 -14.37 7.00
C ILE A 228 15.13 -13.05 6.29
N SER A 229 14.46 -12.76 5.18
CA SER A 229 14.73 -11.56 4.40
C SER A 229 14.26 -10.29 5.09
N MET A 230 13.13 -10.34 5.77
CA MET A 230 12.57 -9.24 6.57
C MET A 230 13.51 -8.92 7.75
N ASP A 231 13.95 -9.92 8.47
CA ASP A 231 14.88 -9.74 9.60
C ASP A 231 16.20 -9.13 9.14
N LYS A 232 16.75 -9.59 8.03
CA LYS A 232 17.96 -9.02 7.43
C LYS A 232 17.80 -7.53 7.11
N LEU A 233 16.68 -7.12 6.50
CA LEU A 233 16.45 -5.71 6.17
C LEU A 233 16.25 -4.88 7.44
N THR A 234 15.42 -5.34 8.36
CA THR A 234 15.10 -4.59 9.58
C THR A 234 16.29 -4.47 10.52
N GLU A 235 17.16 -5.48 10.59
CA GLU A 235 18.39 -5.42 11.35
C GLU A 235 19.37 -4.39 10.75
N ARG A 236 19.52 -4.37 9.41
CA ARG A 236 20.30 -3.33 8.74
C ARG A 236 19.80 -1.93 9.09
N MET A 237 18.48 -1.68 8.97
CA MET A 237 17.87 -0.38 9.29
C MET A 237 18.10 0.01 10.76
N ARG A 238 18.01 -0.93 11.71
CA ARG A 238 18.30 -0.70 13.12
C ARG A 238 19.77 -0.37 13.35
N THR A 239 20.68 -1.12 12.74
CA THR A 239 22.13 -0.92 12.86
C THR A 239 22.58 0.44 12.29
N ARG A 240 21.92 0.95 11.24
CA ARG A 240 22.18 2.31 10.70
C ARG A 240 21.86 3.40 11.72
N GLY A 241 20.89 3.17 12.60
CA GLY A 241 20.51 4.15 13.63
C GLY A 241 19.95 5.44 13.05
N TYR A 242 19.18 5.35 11.96
CA TYR A 242 18.58 6.53 11.31
C TYR A 242 17.81 7.41 12.31
N THR A 243 18.18 8.68 12.39
CA THR A 243 17.49 9.66 13.21
C THR A 243 16.06 9.88 12.68
N GLY A 244 15.07 9.74 13.54
CA GLY A 244 13.65 9.94 13.21
C GLY A 244 12.94 8.71 12.64
N LEU A 245 13.61 7.54 12.58
CA LEU A 245 12.99 6.28 12.21
C LEU A 245 12.33 5.61 13.41
N GLU A 246 11.05 5.31 13.28
CA GLU A 246 10.30 4.43 14.17
C GLU A 246 9.97 3.13 13.43
N LEU A 247 10.77 2.08 13.66
CA LEU A 247 10.61 0.79 12.99
C LEU A 247 10.00 -0.24 13.93
N LYS A 248 8.83 -0.74 13.56
CA LYS A 248 8.13 -1.83 14.25
C LYS A 248 7.92 -3.01 13.31
N THR A 249 8.01 -4.21 13.85
CA THR A 249 7.74 -5.46 13.13
C THR A 249 6.75 -6.31 13.91
N HIS A 250 6.00 -7.16 13.21
CA HIS A 250 5.15 -8.16 13.86
C HIS A 250 5.01 -9.41 13.01
N VAL A 251 5.17 -10.58 13.65
CA VAL A 251 4.94 -11.88 13.02
C VAL A 251 3.66 -12.46 13.60
N PHE A 252 2.73 -12.85 12.74
CA PHE A 252 1.47 -13.48 13.12
C PHE A 252 1.66 -14.99 13.20
N GLU A 253 1.55 -15.54 14.42
CA GLU A 253 1.77 -16.96 14.67
C GLU A 253 0.69 -17.82 14.01
N GLY A 254 1.12 -18.92 13.38
CA GLY A 254 0.25 -19.86 12.66
C GLY A 254 -0.30 -19.35 11.32
N GLU A 255 0.08 -18.14 10.88
CA GLU A 255 -0.43 -17.54 9.67
C GLU A 255 0.55 -17.64 8.50
N GLY A 256 0.01 -17.79 7.30
CA GLY A 256 0.75 -17.71 6.02
C GLY A 256 0.41 -16.43 5.26
N HIS A 257 0.91 -16.35 4.02
CA HIS A 257 0.82 -15.15 3.18
C HIS A 257 -0.59 -14.57 3.02
N SER A 258 -1.59 -15.41 2.83
CA SER A 258 -2.97 -14.92 2.60
C SER A 258 -3.74 -14.74 3.90
N SER A 259 -3.53 -15.59 4.89
CA SER A 259 -4.31 -15.59 6.13
C SER A 259 -3.87 -14.47 7.09
N ALA A 260 -2.60 -14.05 7.08
CA ALA A 260 -2.11 -12.92 7.86
C ALA A 260 -2.66 -11.56 7.41
N TYR A 261 -3.23 -11.45 6.21
CA TYR A 261 -3.54 -10.15 5.59
C TYR A 261 -4.49 -9.29 6.43
N ALA A 262 -5.64 -9.82 6.82
CA ALA A 262 -6.65 -9.06 7.56
C ALA A 262 -6.11 -8.57 8.93
N ALA A 263 -5.43 -9.46 9.65
CA ALA A 263 -4.81 -9.13 10.93
C ALA A 263 -3.70 -8.08 10.79
N SER A 264 -2.93 -8.16 9.69
CA SER A 264 -1.88 -7.19 9.35
C SER A 264 -2.45 -5.79 9.13
N VAL A 265 -3.51 -5.64 8.34
CA VAL A 265 -4.18 -4.35 8.09
C VAL A 265 -4.76 -3.78 9.39
N SER A 266 -5.48 -4.61 10.14
CA SER A 266 -6.06 -4.24 11.44
C SER A 266 -4.99 -3.69 12.40
N ARG A 267 -3.86 -4.37 12.50
CA ARG A 267 -2.77 -3.93 13.38
C ARG A 267 -2.05 -2.69 12.85
N ALA A 268 -1.87 -2.58 11.53
CA ALA A 268 -1.21 -1.44 10.90
C ALA A 268 -1.93 -0.12 11.20
N LEU A 269 -3.26 -0.09 11.07
CA LEU A 269 -4.05 1.10 11.37
C LEU A 269 -3.87 1.54 12.83
N ARG A 270 -3.89 0.59 13.79
CA ARG A 270 -3.68 0.89 15.21
C ARG A 270 -2.25 1.28 15.56
N VAL A 271 -1.25 0.81 14.81
CA VAL A 271 0.17 1.13 15.07
C VAL A 271 0.53 2.49 14.52
N LEU A 272 0.00 2.84 13.33
CA LEU A 272 0.39 4.04 12.60
C LEU A 272 -0.49 5.27 12.89
N TYR A 273 -1.74 5.04 13.34
CA TYR A 273 -2.74 6.11 13.56
C TYR A 273 -3.34 6.03 14.97
N ARG A 274 -2.51 5.65 15.96
CA ARG A 274 -2.93 5.66 17.36
C ARG A 274 -3.00 7.09 17.90
N VAL A 275 -4.12 7.45 18.51
CA VAL A 275 -4.17 8.64 19.34
C VAL A 275 -3.31 8.40 20.58
N SER A 276 -2.36 9.29 20.86
CA SER A 276 -1.64 9.27 22.13
C SER A 276 -2.66 9.50 23.27
N GLU A 277 -2.69 8.58 24.21
CA GLU A 277 -3.34 8.84 25.49
C GLU A 277 -2.44 9.87 26.22
N ASP A 278 -2.85 11.16 26.19
CA ASP A 278 -2.24 12.20 27.01
C ASP A 278 -2.59 11.99 28.48
#